data_55f04dc20b56aaa3fa893f79174d554e
#
_entry.id   55f04dc20b56aaa3fa893f79174d554e
#
_cell.length_a   1.000
_cell.length_b   1.000
_cell.length_c   1.000
_cell.angle_alpha   90.00
_cell.angle_beta   90.00
_cell.angle_gamma   90.00
#
_symmetry.space_group_name_H-M   'P 1'
#
loop_
_entity.id
_entity.type
_entity.pdbx_description
1 polymer ?
#
loop_
_entity_poly.entity_id
_entity_poly.type
_entity_poly.pdbx_seq_one_letter_code
_entity_poly.pdbx_strand_id
1 'polypeptide(L)'
;RVDSRPPDEIFRDGFRSHGTNRNLQQHLRGDSCAAGSRDSAFIATTTSLIETYNIARQYYSSSGFHGTLYRYRIRANNIFHSIRPSVNYLTQRGVTFTGFEQIMMREQNEIVAIEHIPSENIVEAVELTYDRFNSSVSDGRGTSNARYVPGSTFVNPGVIPDLVVPAVSVRERINAFGSLISACFALKGVRRDGLNKRSTYYEPEFYDARAVLKELFK
;
A
#
# COMPACT_ATOMS: atom_id res chain seq x y z
N ARG A 1 -6.62 -3.47 4.54
CA ARG A 1 -6.21 -2.84 3.28
C ARG A 1 -7.27 -1.84 2.82
N VAL A 2 -6.86 -0.71 2.28
CA VAL A 2 -7.75 0.21 1.57
C VAL A 2 -7.64 -0.05 0.06
N ASP A 3 -8.76 0.00 -0.67
CA ASP A 3 -8.81 -0.19 -2.12
C ASP A 3 -10.05 0.52 -2.69
N SER A 4 -10.03 0.91 -3.97
CA SER A 4 -11.17 1.54 -4.64
C SER A 4 -12.07 0.56 -5.41
N ARG A 5 -11.67 -0.69 -5.53
CA ARG A 5 -12.49 -1.73 -6.14
C ARG A 5 -13.64 -2.10 -5.20
N PRO A 6 -14.86 -2.29 -5.72
CA PRO A 6 -16.03 -2.56 -4.90
C PRO A 6 -16.04 -3.98 -4.31
N PRO A 7 -16.82 -4.21 -3.24
CA PRO A 7 -16.85 -5.49 -2.53
C PRO A 7 -17.22 -6.69 -3.41
N ASP A 8 -18.15 -6.55 -4.34
CA ASP A 8 -18.56 -7.63 -5.23
C ASP A 8 -17.42 -8.14 -6.12
N GLU A 9 -16.52 -7.26 -6.56
CA GLU A 9 -15.33 -7.64 -7.30
C GLU A 9 -14.33 -8.36 -6.40
N ILE A 10 -13.99 -7.76 -5.26
CA ILE A 10 -12.97 -8.29 -4.36
C ILE A 10 -13.43 -9.58 -3.66
N PHE A 11 -14.71 -9.70 -3.32
CA PHE A 11 -15.25 -10.94 -2.74
C PHE A 11 -15.35 -12.08 -3.76
N ARG A 12 -15.38 -11.77 -5.06
CA ARG A 12 -15.33 -12.78 -6.13
C ARG A 12 -13.90 -13.22 -6.42
N ASP A 13 -12.98 -12.27 -6.61
CA ASP A 13 -11.69 -12.50 -7.24
C ASP A 13 -10.50 -12.45 -6.25
N GLY A 14 -10.71 -11.94 -5.03
CA GLY A 14 -9.64 -11.65 -4.09
C GLY A 14 -8.78 -10.45 -4.52
N PHE A 15 -7.62 -10.32 -3.90
CA PHE A 15 -6.60 -9.36 -4.33
C PHE A 15 -5.49 -10.06 -5.10
N ARG A 16 -5.08 -9.49 -6.22
CA ARG A 16 -3.91 -9.93 -6.98
C ARG A 16 -2.85 -8.85 -6.99
N SER A 17 -1.59 -9.25 -6.95
CA SER A 17 -0.46 -8.36 -7.19
C SER A 17 -0.51 -7.79 -8.61
N HIS A 18 0.20 -6.69 -8.84
CA HIS A 18 0.26 -6.06 -10.15
C HIS A 18 1.30 -6.71 -11.08
N GLY A 19 2.13 -7.60 -10.56
CA GLY A 19 3.18 -8.26 -11.31
C GLY A 19 3.91 -9.30 -10.49
N THR A 20 5.12 -9.64 -10.91
CA THR A 20 5.96 -10.71 -10.33
C THR A 20 7.27 -10.20 -9.72
N ASN A 21 7.53 -8.91 -9.77
CA ASN A 21 8.76 -8.32 -9.26
C ASN A 21 8.84 -8.44 -7.72
N ARG A 22 9.85 -9.17 -7.24
CA ARG A 22 10.13 -9.40 -5.81
C ARG A 22 11.18 -8.46 -5.23
N ASN A 23 11.40 -7.30 -5.85
CA ASN A 23 12.22 -6.24 -5.29
C ASN A 23 11.44 -5.46 -4.22
N LEU A 24 11.66 -5.84 -2.96
CA LEU A 24 10.98 -5.22 -1.82
C LEU A 24 11.30 -3.73 -1.69
N GLN A 25 12.54 -3.31 -2.00
CA GLN A 25 12.90 -1.90 -1.93
C GLN A 25 12.11 -1.05 -2.93
N GLN A 26 11.96 -1.51 -4.17
CA GLN A 26 11.13 -0.83 -5.17
C GLN A 26 9.66 -0.81 -4.76
N HIS A 27 9.16 -1.90 -4.16
CA HIS A 27 7.81 -1.94 -3.62
C HIS A 27 7.60 -0.87 -2.54
N LEU A 28 8.50 -0.81 -1.55
CA LEU A 28 8.43 0.14 -0.44
C LEU A 28 8.56 1.60 -0.87
N ARG A 29 9.29 1.88 -1.94
CA ARG A 29 9.36 3.20 -2.57
C ARG A 29 8.15 3.55 -3.44
N GLY A 30 7.28 2.61 -3.70
CA GLY A 30 6.19 2.76 -4.65
C GLY A 30 6.60 2.69 -6.13
N ASP A 31 7.88 2.53 -6.43
CA ASP A 31 8.39 2.54 -7.81
C ASP A 31 7.79 1.43 -8.67
N SER A 32 7.58 0.26 -8.09
CA SER A 32 6.95 -0.88 -8.77
C SER A 32 5.43 -0.79 -8.84
N CYS A 33 4.81 0.18 -8.19
CA CYS A 33 3.36 0.29 -8.06
C CYS A 33 2.76 1.53 -8.72
N ALA A 34 3.33 2.70 -8.49
CA ALA A 34 2.75 3.98 -8.92
C ALA A 34 3.45 4.59 -10.13
N ALA A 35 4.76 4.65 -10.12
CA ALA A 35 5.53 5.46 -11.07
C ALA A 35 6.03 4.70 -12.29
N GLY A 36 5.88 3.39 -12.34
CA GLY A 36 6.56 2.60 -13.35
C GLY A 36 5.68 1.53 -13.99
N SER A 37 6.25 0.36 -14.07
CA SER A 37 5.64 -0.81 -14.71
C SER A 37 4.40 -1.34 -14.00
N ARG A 38 4.12 -0.91 -12.78
CA ARG A 38 3.14 -1.53 -11.86
C ARG A 38 3.45 -3.03 -11.67
N ASP A 39 4.72 -3.36 -11.64
CA ASP A 39 5.21 -4.71 -11.52
C ASP A 39 5.71 -4.96 -10.09
N SER A 40 4.81 -5.38 -9.21
CA SER A 40 5.13 -5.81 -7.85
C SER A 40 4.45 -7.12 -7.55
N ALA A 41 5.19 -8.09 -7.02
CA ALA A 41 4.64 -9.34 -6.49
C ALA A 41 3.95 -9.17 -5.14
N PHE A 42 4.05 -7.99 -4.52
CA PHE A 42 3.57 -7.76 -3.18
C PHE A 42 2.23 -7.01 -3.17
N ILE A 43 1.37 -7.41 -2.24
CA ILE A 43 0.10 -6.76 -1.95
C ILE A 43 0.23 -6.13 -0.56
N ALA A 44 0.39 -4.82 -0.52
CA ALA A 44 0.52 -4.07 0.72
C ALA A 44 -0.74 -4.14 1.58
N THR A 45 -0.57 -4.41 2.86
CA THR A 45 -1.61 -4.38 3.88
C THR A 45 -1.05 -3.75 5.16
N THR A 46 -1.92 -3.38 6.09
CA THR A 46 -1.51 -2.85 7.39
C THR A 46 -2.26 -3.56 8.51
N THR A 47 -1.63 -3.67 9.67
CA THR A 47 -2.28 -4.12 10.91
C THR A 47 -2.91 -2.97 11.69
N SER A 48 -2.68 -1.73 11.26
CA SER A 48 -3.19 -0.53 11.93
C SER A 48 -4.50 -0.05 11.31
N LEU A 49 -5.56 0.00 12.11
CA LEU A 49 -6.84 0.58 11.70
C LEU A 49 -6.68 2.09 11.40
N ILE A 50 -5.93 2.80 12.23
CA ILE A 50 -5.70 4.25 12.09
C ILE A 50 -5.01 4.53 10.75
N GLU A 51 -4.03 3.72 10.36
CA GLU A 51 -3.36 3.89 9.07
C GLU A 51 -4.30 3.72 7.89
N THR A 52 -5.33 2.91 7.99
CA THR A 52 -6.33 2.82 6.91
C THR A 52 -7.08 4.13 6.70
N TYR A 53 -7.38 4.87 7.77
CA TYR A 53 -7.99 6.20 7.67
C TYR A 53 -7.01 7.24 7.14
N ASN A 54 -5.75 7.20 7.58
CA ASN A 54 -4.70 8.09 7.09
C ASN A 54 -4.49 7.92 5.58
N ILE A 55 -4.40 6.68 5.12
CA ILE A 55 -4.27 6.34 3.70
C ILE A 55 -5.48 6.86 2.91
N ALA A 56 -6.70 6.58 3.37
CA ALA A 56 -7.91 7.04 2.68
C ALA A 56 -7.99 8.57 2.63
N ARG A 57 -7.65 9.26 3.72
CA ARG A 57 -7.60 10.71 3.79
C ARG A 57 -6.62 11.29 2.77
N GLN A 58 -5.43 10.70 2.65
CA GLN A 58 -4.44 11.13 1.65
C GLN A 58 -4.98 10.99 0.22
N TYR A 59 -5.67 9.89 -0.08
CA TYR A 59 -6.28 9.71 -1.39
C TYR A 59 -7.32 10.76 -1.70
N TYR A 60 -8.24 11.01 -0.78
CA TYR A 60 -9.30 11.98 -0.97
C TYR A 60 -8.77 13.41 -1.05
N SER A 61 -7.69 13.74 -0.34
CA SER A 61 -7.16 15.10 -0.28
C SER A 61 -6.16 15.42 -1.39
N SER A 62 -5.31 14.46 -1.81
CA SER A 62 -4.17 14.74 -2.68
C SER A 62 -4.36 14.34 -4.14
N SER A 63 -5.17 13.32 -4.41
CA SER A 63 -5.27 12.74 -5.75
C SER A 63 -6.40 13.30 -6.61
N GLY A 64 -7.22 14.21 -6.08
CA GLY A 64 -8.47 14.60 -6.74
C GLY A 64 -9.43 13.41 -6.92
N PHE A 65 -9.26 12.37 -6.13
CA PHE A 65 -10.07 11.17 -6.19
C PHE A 65 -11.50 11.47 -5.76
N HIS A 66 -12.46 11.13 -6.62
CA HIS A 66 -13.90 11.36 -6.39
C HIS A 66 -14.71 10.06 -6.26
N GLY A 67 -14.02 8.91 -6.25
CA GLY A 67 -14.66 7.61 -6.11
C GLY A 67 -14.88 7.21 -4.65
N THR A 68 -15.34 5.99 -4.46
CA THR A 68 -15.49 5.37 -3.15
C THR A 68 -14.26 4.54 -2.81
N LEU A 69 -13.77 4.67 -1.59
CA LEU A 69 -12.76 3.79 -1.01
C LEU A 69 -13.41 2.82 -0.05
N TYR A 70 -12.87 1.62 0.00
CA TYR A 70 -13.29 0.56 0.90
C TYR A 70 -12.13 0.11 1.76
N ARG A 71 -12.39 -0.10 3.05
CA ARG A 71 -11.47 -0.79 3.94
C ARG A 71 -11.84 -2.26 4.00
N TYR A 72 -10.93 -3.12 3.59
CA TYR A 72 -11.09 -4.56 3.65
C TYR A 72 -10.40 -5.11 4.90
N ARG A 73 -11.16 -5.87 5.71
CA ARG A 73 -10.62 -6.66 6.79
C ARG A 73 -10.25 -8.04 6.26
N ILE A 74 -8.99 -8.43 6.46
CA ILE A 74 -8.40 -9.61 5.85
C ILE A 74 -7.80 -10.47 6.96
N ARG A 75 -8.09 -11.76 6.96
CA ARG A 75 -7.42 -12.73 7.79
C ARG A 75 -6.09 -13.12 7.16
N ALA A 76 -5.01 -12.78 7.85
CA ALA A 76 -3.68 -13.18 7.40
C ALA A 76 -3.49 -14.69 7.55
N ASN A 77 -2.69 -15.27 6.66
CA ASN A 77 -2.23 -16.65 6.67
C ASN A 77 -0.77 -16.73 6.23
N ASN A 78 -0.27 -17.91 5.87
CA ASN A 78 1.13 -18.15 5.55
C ASN A 78 1.69 -17.38 4.35
N ILE A 79 0.85 -16.77 3.51
CA ILE A 79 1.29 -15.90 2.41
C ILE A 79 1.60 -14.47 2.87
N PHE A 80 1.25 -14.11 4.11
CA PHE A 80 1.52 -12.80 4.68
C PHE A 80 2.85 -12.78 5.42
N HIS A 81 3.66 -11.77 5.17
CA HIS A 81 4.98 -11.62 5.74
C HIS A 81 5.13 -10.27 6.41
N SER A 82 5.76 -10.25 7.59
CA SER A 82 6.31 -9.02 8.15
C SER A 82 7.46 -8.54 7.26
N ILE A 83 7.48 -7.26 6.92
CA ILE A 83 8.57 -6.72 6.09
C ILE A 83 9.89 -6.57 6.84
N ARG A 84 9.85 -6.41 8.17
CA ARG A 84 11.03 -6.11 9.00
C ARG A 84 12.18 -7.13 8.85
N PRO A 85 11.95 -8.45 8.92
CA PRO A 85 13.01 -9.43 8.71
C PRO A 85 13.67 -9.32 7.34
N SER A 86 12.86 -9.06 6.31
CA SER A 86 13.33 -8.90 4.93
C SER A 86 14.14 -7.61 4.73
N VAL A 87 13.73 -6.52 5.37
CA VAL A 87 14.50 -5.27 5.38
C VAL A 87 15.86 -5.47 6.06
N ASN A 88 15.90 -6.13 7.22
CA ASN A 88 17.15 -6.47 7.92
C ASN A 88 18.06 -7.34 7.04
N TYR A 89 17.50 -8.35 6.38
CA TYR A 89 18.22 -9.22 5.47
C TYR A 89 18.84 -8.45 4.30
N LEU A 90 18.09 -7.53 3.68
CA LEU A 90 18.57 -6.67 2.59
C LEU A 90 19.64 -5.70 3.07
N THR A 91 19.47 -5.09 4.24
CA THR A 91 20.45 -4.18 4.85
C THR A 91 21.79 -4.89 5.09
N GLN A 92 21.76 -6.13 5.60
CA GLN A 92 22.98 -6.94 5.78
C GLN A 92 23.71 -7.26 4.48
N ARG A 93 23.01 -7.13 3.32
CA ARG A 93 23.56 -7.29 1.98
C ARG A 93 23.91 -5.98 1.28
N GLY A 94 23.98 -4.89 2.03
CA GLY A 94 24.41 -3.58 1.54
C GLY A 94 23.30 -2.73 0.94
N VAL A 95 22.02 -3.17 1.00
CA VAL A 95 20.91 -2.33 0.57
C VAL A 95 20.67 -1.25 1.62
N THR A 96 20.71 0.00 1.20
CA THR A 96 20.49 1.14 2.09
C THR A 96 19.05 1.62 2.00
N PHE A 97 18.36 1.66 3.13
CA PHE A 97 17.07 2.29 3.29
C PHE A 97 17.25 3.68 3.90
N THR A 98 16.65 4.69 3.29
CA THR A 98 16.69 6.06 3.81
C THR A 98 15.99 6.15 5.16
N GLY A 99 16.31 7.16 5.97
CA GLY A 99 15.66 7.39 7.25
C GLY A 99 14.14 7.54 7.10
N PHE A 100 13.70 8.16 6.01
CA PHE A 100 12.27 8.28 5.70
C PHE A 100 11.62 6.93 5.40
N GLU A 101 12.21 6.08 4.56
CA GLU A 101 11.69 4.73 4.30
C GLU A 101 11.55 3.93 5.60
N GLN A 102 12.53 4.04 6.50
CA GLN A 102 12.50 3.37 7.80
C GLN A 102 11.37 3.89 8.69
N ILE A 103 11.13 5.21 8.72
CA ILE A 103 10.04 5.82 9.47
C ILE A 103 8.70 5.32 8.92
N MET A 104 8.49 5.40 7.60
CA MET A 104 7.26 4.98 6.96
C MET A 104 6.96 3.50 7.20
N MET A 105 7.94 2.63 7.07
CA MET A 105 7.79 1.20 7.38
C MET A 105 7.33 0.95 8.82
N ARG A 106 7.84 1.74 9.77
CA ARG A 106 7.47 1.63 11.18
C ARG A 106 6.06 2.13 11.44
N GLU A 107 5.72 3.33 10.95
CA GLU A 107 4.44 3.97 11.21
C GLU A 107 3.28 3.22 10.53
N GLN A 108 3.50 2.71 9.32
CA GLN A 108 2.44 2.03 8.57
C GLN A 108 2.15 0.60 9.06
N ASN A 109 3.00 0.04 9.95
CA ASN A 109 2.85 -1.35 10.40
C ASN A 109 2.57 -2.31 9.24
N GLU A 110 3.35 -2.15 8.16
CA GLU A 110 3.12 -2.84 6.92
C GLU A 110 3.43 -4.33 7.05
N ILE A 111 2.51 -5.13 6.54
CA ILE A 111 2.71 -6.53 6.17
C ILE A 111 2.34 -6.70 4.70
N VAL A 112 3.03 -7.57 4.01
CA VAL A 112 2.77 -7.84 2.59
C VAL A 112 2.27 -9.26 2.41
N ALA A 113 1.27 -9.43 1.54
CA ALA A 113 0.94 -10.75 0.99
C ALA A 113 1.63 -10.92 -0.37
N ILE A 114 1.97 -12.16 -0.72
CA ILE A 114 2.65 -12.48 -1.96
C ILE A 114 1.61 -12.92 -2.99
N GLU A 115 1.63 -12.26 -4.15
CA GLU A 115 0.91 -12.57 -5.39
C GLU A 115 -0.62 -12.54 -5.30
N HIS A 116 -1.24 -13.24 -4.35
CA HIS A 116 -2.69 -13.34 -4.30
C HIS A 116 -3.22 -13.47 -2.88
N ILE A 117 -4.22 -12.67 -2.51
CA ILE A 117 -5.02 -12.86 -1.31
C ILE A 117 -6.36 -13.47 -1.74
N PRO A 118 -6.64 -14.73 -1.43
CA PRO A 118 -7.88 -15.38 -1.80
C PRO A 118 -9.12 -14.71 -1.17
N SER A 119 -10.25 -14.80 -1.86
CA SER A 119 -11.54 -14.30 -1.37
C SER A 119 -11.90 -14.85 0.01
N GLU A 120 -11.58 -16.10 0.27
CA GLU A 120 -11.84 -16.80 1.52
C GLU A 120 -11.11 -16.20 2.74
N ASN A 121 -10.08 -15.40 2.49
CA ASN A 121 -9.37 -14.68 3.54
C ASN A 121 -9.96 -13.31 3.84
N ILE A 122 -10.88 -12.81 3.02
CA ILE A 122 -11.44 -11.47 3.14
C ILE A 122 -12.73 -11.56 3.96
N VAL A 123 -12.75 -10.90 5.10
CA VAL A 123 -13.86 -11.00 6.08
C VAL A 123 -15.01 -10.10 5.68
N GLU A 124 -14.68 -8.83 5.43
CA GLU A 124 -15.66 -7.78 5.17
C GLU A 124 -15.01 -6.61 4.44
N ALA A 125 -15.86 -5.77 3.89
CA ALA A 125 -15.51 -4.46 3.38
C ALA A 125 -16.33 -3.39 4.09
N VAL A 126 -15.71 -2.28 4.44
CA VAL A 126 -16.38 -1.10 4.99
C VAL A 126 -16.13 0.06 4.05
N GLU A 127 -17.19 0.69 3.59
CA GLU A 127 -17.13 1.91 2.81
C GLU A 127 -16.51 3.03 3.67
N LEU A 128 -15.61 3.83 3.09
CA LEU A 128 -14.99 4.95 3.77
C LEU A 128 -15.59 6.26 3.26
N THR A 129 -16.12 7.04 4.16
CA THR A 129 -16.73 8.35 3.89
C THR A 129 -15.73 9.46 4.24
N TYR A 130 -15.56 10.42 3.33
CA TYR A 130 -14.66 11.55 3.54
C TYR A 130 -15.43 12.85 3.77
N ASP A 131 -15.24 13.45 4.92
CA ASP A 131 -15.71 14.80 5.24
C ASP A 131 -14.62 15.81 4.82
N ARG A 132 -14.87 16.54 3.73
CA ARG A 132 -13.92 17.54 3.22
C ARG A 132 -13.76 18.73 4.15
N PHE A 133 -14.80 19.08 4.91
CA PHE A 133 -14.78 20.23 5.80
C PHE A 133 -13.84 19.99 6.99
N ASN A 134 -13.92 18.81 7.58
CA ASN A 134 -13.09 18.41 8.72
C ASN A 134 -11.83 17.63 8.31
N SER A 135 -11.63 17.42 7.02
CA SER A 135 -10.53 16.57 6.48
C SER A 135 -10.44 15.21 7.19
N SER A 136 -11.59 14.62 7.50
CA SER A 136 -11.68 13.38 8.26
C SER A 136 -12.30 12.25 7.44
N VAL A 137 -11.89 11.02 7.78
CA VAL A 137 -12.46 9.79 7.21
C VAL A 137 -13.17 9.01 8.29
N SER A 138 -14.34 8.50 7.99
CA SER A 138 -15.15 7.68 8.88
C SER A 138 -15.67 6.43 8.18
N ASP A 139 -16.08 5.45 8.97
CA ASP A 139 -16.73 4.24 8.47
C ASP A 139 -18.15 4.54 8.01
N GLY A 140 -18.47 4.06 6.83
CA GLY A 140 -19.81 4.03 6.28
C GLY A 140 -20.41 2.64 6.34
N ARG A 141 -21.02 2.20 5.25
CA ARG A 141 -21.72 0.90 5.17
C ARG A 141 -20.73 -0.26 5.16
N GLY A 142 -20.94 -1.24 6.03
CA GLY A 142 -20.24 -2.52 6.04
C GLY A 142 -20.93 -3.58 5.17
N THR A 143 -20.15 -4.42 4.52
CA THR A 143 -20.61 -5.57 3.73
C THR A 143 -19.78 -6.78 4.09
N SER A 144 -20.41 -7.85 4.56
CA SER A 144 -19.74 -9.12 4.89
C SER A 144 -19.52 -9.96 3.65
N ASN A 145 -18.41 -10.70 3.61
CA ASN A 145 -18.12 -11.62 2.52
C ASN A 145 -18.70 -13.02 2.84
N ALA A 146 -19.69 -13.45 2.08
CA ALA A 146 -20.28 -14.76 2.23
C ALA A 146 -19.33 -15.93 1.90
N ARG A 147 -18.20 -15.65 1.23
CA ARG A 147 -17.17 -16.66 0.91
C ARG A 147 -16.07 -16.76 1.97
N TYR A 148 -16.13 -15.92 3.01
CA TYR A 148 -15.12 -15.94 4.04
C TYR A 148 -15.10 -17.30 4.77
N VAL A 149 -13.90 -17.86 4.90
CA VAL A 149 -13.65 -19.08 5.67
C VAL A 149 -12.91 -18.73 6.95
N PRO A 150 -13.52 -18.92 8.14
CA PRO A 150 -12.84 -18.71 9.41
C PRO A 150 -11.60 -19.60 9.56
N GLY A 151 -10.62 -19.12 10.30
CA GLY A 151 -9.39 -19.86 10.57
C GLY A 151 -8.43 -19.05 11.44
N SER A 152 -7.32 -19.66 11.79
CA SER A 152 -6.27 -18.97 12.56
C SER A 152 -5.64 -17.86 11.74
N THR A 153 -5.26 -16.78 12.43
CA THR A 153 -4.48 -15.69 11.84
C THR A 153 -3.01 -15.97 12.05
N PHE A 154 -2.23 -15.86 10.97
CA PHE A 154 -0.79 -16.05 10.99
C PHE A 154 -0.11 -15.06 10.05
N VAL A 155 0.98 -14.47 10.51
CA VAL A 155 1.90 -13.65 9.70
C VAL A 155 3.27 -14.30 9.81
N ASN A 156 3.86 -14.63 8.67
CA ASN A 156 5.17 -15.25 8.63
C ASN A 156 6.23 -14.26 9.16
N PRO A 157 6.95 -14.62 10.23
CA PRO A 157 7.97 -13.75 10.81
C PRO A 157 9.33 -13.87 10.10
N GLY A 158 9.46 -14.77 9.13
CA GLY A 158 10.69 -14.99 8.39
C GLY A 158 10.92 -14.00 7.26
N VAL A 159 12.09 -14.13 6.65
CA VAL A 159 12.42 -13.40 5.43
C VAL A 159 11.50 -13.86 4.30
N ILE A 160 11.01 -12.92 3.51
CA ILE A 160 10.22 -13.22 2.31
C ILE A 160 11.07 -14.07 1.37
N PRO A 161 10.53 -15.20 0.84
CA PRO A 161 11.27 -16.04 -0.09
C PRO A 161 11.54 -15.34 -1.43
N ASP A 162 12.63 -15.71 -2.08
CA ASP A 162 13.01 -15.28 -3.43
C ASP A 162 13.07 -13.73 -3.60
N LEU A 163 13.44 -13.02 -2.55
CA LEU A 163 13.67 -11.59 -2.64
C LEU A 163 14.79 -11.27 -3.63
N VAL A 164 14.52 -10.32 -4.51
CA VAL A 164 15.56 -9.70 -5.32
C VAL A 164 16.39 -8.77 -4.43
N VAL A 165 17.70 -9.05 -4.34
CA VAL A 165 18.65 -8.11 -3.74
C VAL A 165 19.01 -7.10 -4.83
N PRO A 166 18.60 -5.84 -4.75
CA PRO A 166 18.94 -4.85 -5.76
C PRO A 166 20.46 -4.68 -5.81
N ALA A 167 21.01 -4.60 -7.02
CA ALA A 167 22.39 -4.16 -7.19
C ALA A 167 22.53 -2.79 -6.52
N VAL A 168 23.61 -2.59 -5.75
CA VAL A 168 23.86 -1.32 -5.06
C VAL A 168 24.04 -0.25 -6.11
N SER A 169 22.96 0.37 -6.56
CA SER A 169 23.01 1.49 -7.47
C SER A 169 22.98 2.78 -6.68
N VAL A 170 23.99 3.56 -6.93
CA VAL A 170 24.16 4.91 -6.43
C VAL A 170 23.02 5.77 -6.97
N ARG A 171 22.19 6.35 -6.10
CA ARG A 171 21.29 7.47 -6.37
C ARG A 171 20.11 7.19 -7.33
N GLU A 172 19.23 6.30 -7.00
CA GLU A 172 17.87 6.45 -7.46
C GLU A 172 17.19 7.56 -6.65
N ARG A 173 16.72 8.59 -7.34
CA ARG A 173 15.98 9.70 -6.74
C ARG A 173 14.71 9.14 -6.13
N ILE A 174 14.44 9.53 -4.89
CA ILE A 174 13.16 9.30 -4.24
C ILE A 174 12.13 10.16 -4.98
N ASN A 175 11.40 9.55 -5.89
CA ASN A 175 10.52 10.28 -6.80
C ASN A 175 9.05 10.32 -6.38
N ALA A 176 8.65 9.73 -5.29
CA ALA A 176 7.25 9.84 -4.87
C ALA A 176 7.11 9.60 -3.37
N PHE A 177 6.89 10.65 -2.65
CA PHE A 177 6.45 10.64 -1.26
C PHE A 177 4.91 10.64 -1.13
N GLY A 178 4.25 9.86 -1.98
CA GLY A 178 2.93 9.38 -1.65
C GLY A 178 3.10 8.23 -0.66
N SER A 179 2.23 8.05 0.30
CA SER A 179 2.29 6.94 1.22
C SER A 179 2.68 5.64 0.51
N LEU A 180 3.70 4.95 1.00
CA LEU A 180 4.22 3.74 0.37
C LEU A 180 3.13 2.68 0.15
N ILE A 181 2.22 2.53 1.09
CA ILE A 181 1.07 1.63 0.98
C ILE A 181 0.09 2.12 -0.11
N SER A 182 -0.17 3.42 -0.19
CA SER A 182 -1.12 3.97 -1.15
C SER A 182 -0.65 3.85 -2.59
N ALA A 183 0.65 3.93 -2.83
CA ALA A 183 1.21 3.82 -4.17
C ALA A 183 0.90 2.49 -4.86
N CYS A 184 0.70 1.43 -4.08
CA CYS A 184 0.43 0.08 -4.58
C CYS A 184 -1.06 -0.26 -4.65
N PHE A 185 -1.95 0.65 -4.28
CA PHE A 185 -3.39 0.41 -4.41
C PHE A 185 -3.85 0.57 -5.86
N ALA A 186 -4.68 -0.35 -6.31
CA ALA A 186 -5.36 -0.21 -7.59
C ALA A 186 -6.42 0.87 -7.49
N LEU A 187 -6.20 2.02 -8.13
CA LEU A 187 -7.24 3.02 -8.33
C LEU A 187 -8.01 2.68 -9.59
N LYS A 188 -9.23 2.17 -9.45
CA LYS A 188 -10.19 2.11 -10.56
C LYS A 188 -10.73 3.53 -10.77
N GLY A 189 -10.49 4.11 -11.95
CA GLY A 189 -11.07 5.40 -12.33
C GLY A 189 -10.08 6.48 -12.74
N VAL A 190 -8.80 6.31 -12.56
CA VAL A 190 -7.83 7.13 -13.28
C VAL A 190 -7.73 6.57 -14.70
N ARG A 191 -8.58 7.07 -15.60
CA ARG A 191 -8.51 6.73 -17.03
C ARG A 191 -7.11 7.05 -17.51
N ARG A 192 -6.45 6.06 -18.10
CA ARG A 192 -5.18 6.19 -18.82
C ARG A 192 -5.27 7.07 -20.08
N ASP A 193 -6.44 7.55 -20.43
CA ASP A 193 -6.71 8.20 -21.72
C ASP A 193 -6.04 9.58 -21.89
N GLY A 194 -5.32 10.07 -20.87
CA GLY A 194 -4.61 11.35 -20.92
C GLY A 194 -3.09 11.29 -20.85
N LEU A 195 -2.50 10.12 -20.69
CA LEU A 195 -1.02 10.00 -20.64
C LEU A 195 -0.43 9.79 -22.03
N ASN A 196 -0.77 10.68 -22.97
CA ASN A 196 0.00 10.85 -24.19
C ASN A 196 1.34 11.53 -23.84
N LYS A 197 2.40 10.75 -23.87
CA LYS A 197 3.80 11.04 -24.23
C LYS A 197 4.39 12.44 -23.95
N ARG A 198 3.91 13.20 -23.02
CA ARG A 198 4.67 14.28 -22.39
C ARG A 198 4.47 14.11 -20.90
N SER A 199 5.53 13.65 -20.26
CA SER A 199 5.72 13.65 -18.82
C SER A 199 5.51 15.07 -18.29
N THR A 200 4.28 15.48 -18.15
CA THR A 200 3.93 16.43 -17.11
C THR A 200 3.95 15.62 -15.85
N TYR A 201 5.08 15.69 -15.16
CA TYR A 201 5.13 15.36 -13.75
C TYR A 201 3.94 16.05 -13.12
N TYR A 202 2.94 15.28 -12.68
CA TYR A 202 2.10 15.73 -11.61
C TYR A 202 3.07 15.77 -10.43
N GLU A 203 3.64 16.95 -10.19
CA GLU A 203 4.15 17.26 -8.86
C GLU A 203 2.92 17.15 -7.96
N PRO A 204 2.80 16.13 -7.09
CA PRO A 204 1.92 16.26 -5.97
C PRO A 204 2.44 17.50 -5.27
N GLU A 205 1.58 18.49 -5.02
CA GLU A 205 1.94 19.63 -4.20
C GLU A 205 2.69 19.05 -3.01
N PHE A 206 3.97 19.36 -2.96
CA PHE A 206 4.88 18.83 -1.97
C PHE A 206 4.27 19.16 -0.62
N TYR A 207 3.74 18.16 0.05
CA TYR A 207 3.64 18.26 1.49
C TYR A 207 5.05 18.56 1.95
N ASP A 208 5.25 19.79 2.41
CA ASP A 208 6.55 20.21 2.89
C ASP A 208 6.98 19.18 3.94
N ALA A 209 7.91 18.29 3.54
CA ALA A 209 8.42 17.25 4.43
C ALA A 209 8.96 17.88 5.74
N ARG A 210 9.27 19.18 5.72
CA ARG A 210 9.62 19.97 6.89
C ARG A 210 8.41 20.25 7.80
N ALA A 211 7.18 20.35 7.27
CA ALA A 211 6.00 20.54 8.10
C ALA A 211 5.65 19.25 8.85
N VAL A 212 5.75 18.09 8.17
CA VAL A 212 5.54 16.77 8.80
C VAL A 212 6.64 16.50 9.84
N LEU A 213 7.89 16.82 9.55
CA LEU A 213 8.99 16.68 10.50
C LEU A 213 8.85 17.63 11.71
N LYS A 214 8.30 18.84 11.54
CA LYS A 214 8.07 19.77 12.65
C LYS A 214 6.96 19.31 13.61
N GLU A 215 5.98 18.58 13.14
CA GLU A 215 4.92 18.02 13.99
C GLU A 215 5.38 16.75 14.74
N LEU A 216 6.31 15.99 14.17
CA LEU A 216 6.85 14.76 14.76
C LEU A 216 7.93 14.99 15.82
N PHE A 217 8.48 16.21 15.90
CA PHE A 217 9.54 16.59 16.85
C PHE A 217 9.14 17.72 17.82
N LYS A 218 7.83 17.94 17.99
CA LYS A 218 7.26 18.67 19.12
C LYS A 218 6.81 17.69 20.19
#